data_ec58e911b7b12408a9a1db2d76f6934a
#
_entry.id   ec58e911b7b12408a9a1db2d76f6934a
#
_cell.length_a   1.000
_cell.length_b   1.000
_cell.length_c   1.000
_cell.angle_alpha   90.00
_cell.angle_beta   90.00
_cell.angle_gamma   90.00
#
_symmetry.space_group_name_H-M   'P 1'
#
loop_
_entity.id
_entity.type
_entity.pdbx_description
1 polymer ?
#
loop_
_entity_poly.entity_id
_entity_poly.type
_entity_poly.pdbx_seq_one_letter_code
_entity_poly.pdbx_strand_id
1 'polypeptide(L)'
;RQLIVALPDPGTYQTACKAGMVGDGIRTNFVVTGEAVRQADEDGLLAEAATGYKRYVISQVDALQDTVAQFVAAVKSGDIESAKAQFPITRSYYERIEPVAESFPDDLDPRIDLREPDVEPGAEWTGFHRIEKDLWEQGLQPDTNAMADRLQADIAELADKIKAEDFTIDPIQVAGGAQGLLDEVAKTKISGEEDFFSHPDLWDFQANVDGSQAAVAAVRPIIDQNDAELG
;
A
#
# COMPACT_ATOMS: atom_id res chain seq x y z
N ARG A 1 -13.91 -19.41 3.24
CA ARG A 1 -12.57 -18.99 3.74
C ARG A 1 -12.70 -18.72 5.23
N GLN A 2 -11.67 -19.03 6.00
CA GLN A 2 -11.59 -18.74 7.44
C GLN A 2 -10.46 -17.72 7.63
N LEU A 3 -10.77 -16.59 8.25
CA LEU A 3 -9.78 -15.60 8.69
C LEU A 3 -9.46 -15.88 10.14
N ILE A 4 -8.19 -16.06 10.47
CA ILE A 4 -7.70 -16.20 11.84
C ILE A 4 -6.92 -14.93 12.18
N VAL A 5 -7.36 -14.22 13.22
CA VAL A 5 -6.77 -12.97 13.69
C VAL A 5 -6.43 -13.11 15.17
N ALA A 6 -5.22 -12.75 15.56
CA ALA A 6 -4.83 -12.61 16.96
C ALA A 6 -5.21 -11.20 17.44
N LEU A 7 -5.94 -11.14 18.56
CA LEU A 7 -6.37 -9.89 19.18
C LEU A 7 -5.83 -9.86 20.61
N PRO A 8 -4.65 -9.26 20.85
CA PRO A 8 -3.94 -9.36 22.12
C PRO A 8 -4.57 -8.54 23.25
N ASP A 9 -5.31 -7.49 22.91
CA ASP A 9 -5.90 -6.58 23.88
C ASP A 9 -7.42 -6.78 24.00
N PRO A 10 -7.99 -6.74 25.21
CA PRO A 10 -9.43 -6.65 25.38
C PRO A 10 -9.96 -5.30 24.86
N GLY A 11 -11.10 -5.34 24.18
CA GLY A 11 -11.67 -4.12 23.63
C GLY A 11 -12.83 -4.37 22.67
N THR A 12 -13.35 -3.31 22.13
CA THR A 12 -14.34 -3.38 21.05
C THR A 12 -13.64 -3.22 19.71
N TYR A 13 -13.72 -4.25 18.91
CA TYR A 13 -13.16 -4.30 17.55
C TYR A 13 -14.26 -4.21 16.52
N GLN A 14 -13.92 -3.76 15.34
CA GLN A 14 -14.85 -3.70 14.21
C GLN A 14 -14.32 -4.57 13.07
N THR A 15 -15.14 -5.49 12.58
CA THR A 15 -14.87 -6.15 11.31
C THR A 15 -15.52 -5.36 10.19
N ALA A 16 -14.84 -5.27 9.06
CA ALA A 16 -15.37 -4.71 7.83
C ALA A 16 -15.24 -5.74 6.70
N CYS A 17 -16.27 -5.83 5.88
CA CYS A 17 -16.23 -6.60 4.64
C CYS A 17 -16.57 -5.64 3.50
N LYS A 18 -15.60 -5.36 2.65
CA LYS A 18 -15.76 -4.53 1.46
C LYS A 18 -15.92 -5.43 0.24
N ALA A 19 -16.79 -5.05 -0.67
CA ALA A 19 -16.96 -5.73 -1.96
C ALA A 19 -16.03 -5.17 -3.04
N GLY A 20 -15.28 -4.13 -2.73
CA GLY A 20 -14.29 -3.44 -3.57
C GLY A 20 -13.39 -2.59 -2.71
N MET A 21 -12.56 -1.75 -3.33
CA MET A 21 -11.59 -0.92 -2.60
C MET A 21 -12.23 0.30 -1.92
N VAL A 22 -13.34 0.82 -2.45
CA VAL A 22 -13.95 2.09 -2.03
C VAL A 22 -15.12 1.86 -1.06
N GLY A 23 -15.33 2.82 -0.15
CA GLY A 23 -16.47 2.89 0.74
C GLY A 23 -16.31 2.09 2.03
N ASP A 24 -17.32 2.19 2.90
CA ASP A 24 -17.26 1.64 4.26
C ASP A 24 -17.50 0.13 4.36
N GLY A 25 -18.09 -0.49 3.34
CA GLY A 25 -18.46 -1.90 3.37
C GLY A 25 -19.48 -2.25 4.46
N ILE A 26 -19.67 -3.55 4.69
CA ILE A 26 -20.48 -4.07 5.79
C ILE A 26 -19.61 -4.14 7.04
N ARG A 27 -20.01 -3.46 8.11
CA ARG A 27 -19.27 -3.39 9.36
C ARG A 27 -20.07 -3.99 10.51
N THR A 28 -19.38 -4.68 11.42
CA THR A 28 -19.97 -5.14 12.67
C THR A 28 -18.96 -5.05 13.81
N ASN A 29 -19.43 -4.68 14.99
CA ASN A 29 -18.60 -4.63 16.18
C ASN A 29 -18.68 -5.97 16.93
N PHE A 30 -17.55 -6.37 17.53
CA PHE A 30 -17.50 -7.47 18.50
C PHE A 30 -16.59 -7.08 19.67
N VAL A 31 -16.79 -7.71 20.80
CA VAL A 31 -16.04 -7.42 22.03
C VAL A 31 -15.12 -8.58 22.35
N VAL A 32 -13.85 -8.26 22.54
CA VAL A 32 -12.85 -9.17 23.08
C VAL A 32 -12.78 -8.93 24.59
N THR A 33 -12.95 -9.99 25.36
CA THR A 33 -12.90 -9.96 26.84
C THR A 33 -11.77 -10.86 27.34
N GLY A 34 -11.18 -10.49 28.47
CA GLY A 34 -10.09 -11.25 29.09
C GLY A 34 -9.00 -10.30 29.59
N GLU A 35 -7.86 -10.85 29.94
CA GLU A 35 -6.66 -10.08 30.23
C GLU A 35 -5.86 -9.87 28.92
N ALA A 36 -5.21 -8.72 28.79
CA ALA A 36 -4.33 -8.45 27.65
C ALA A 36 -3.17 -9.45 27.65
N VAL A 37 -3.04 -10.22 26.58
CA VAL A 37 -1.88 -11.08 26.36
C VAL A 37 -0.83 -10.27 25.63
N ARG A 38 -0.12 -9.42 26.35
CA ARG A 38 1.06 -8.75 25.80
C ARG A 38 2.23 -9.70 25.96
N GLN A 39 2.84 -10.07 24.85
CA GLN A 39 4.19 -10.58 24.89
C GLN A 39 5.06 -9.42 25.38
N ALA A 40 5.69 -9.59 26.56
CA ALA A 40 6.55 -8.54 27.08
C ALA A 40 7.66 -8.29 26.06
N ASP A 41 7.78 -7.05 25.59
CA ASP A 41 8.91 -6.61 24.78
C ASP A 41 10.10 -6.36 25.72
N GLU A 42 10.50 -7.44 26.41
CA GLU A 42 11.53 -7.37 27.45
C GLU A 42 12.88 -6.89 26.90
N ASP A 43 13.14 -7.13 25.62
CA ASP A 43 14.37 -6.79 24.94
C ASP A 43 14.25 -5.58 23.99
N GLY A 44 13.07 -4.95 23.89
CA GLY A 44 12.81 -3.82 22.98
C GLY A 44 12.76 -4.17 21.49
N LEU A 45 12.73 -5.46 21.14
CA LEU A 45 12.79 -5.92 19.76
C LEU A 45 11.58 -5.49 18.92
N LEU A 46 10.38 -5.44 19.52
CA LEU A 46 9.17 -4.99 18.85
C LEU A 46 9.28 -3.50 18.50
N ALA A 47 9.77 -2.67 19.42
CA ALA A 47 9.97 -1.26 19.18
C ALA A 47 11.08 -1.00 18.14
N GLU A 48 12.14 -1.82 18.16
CA GLU A 48 13.22 -1.75 17.16
C GLU A 48 12.71 -2.16 15.76
N ALA A 49 11.94 -3.23 15.65
CA ALA A 49 11.32 -3.69 14.43
C ALA A 49 10.39 -2.62 13.85
N ALA A 50 9.49 -2.03 14.65
CA ALA A 50 8.60 -0.94 14.25
C ALA A 50 9.38 0.26 13.74
N THR A 51 10.41 0.68 14.47
CA THR A 51 11.24 1.83 14.11
C THR A 51 12.06 1.56 12.84
N GLY A 52 12.60 0.37 12.70
CA GLY A 52 13.37 -0.06 11.53
C GLY A 52 12.51 -0.08 10.29
N TYR A 53 11.32 -0.66 10.36
CA TYR A 53 10.40 -0.73 9.26
C TYR A 53 9.83 0.65 8.90
N LYS A 54 9.49 1.50 9.88
CA LYS A 54 9.08 2.89 9.61
C LYS A 54 10.15 3.65 8.81
N ARG A 55 11.43 3.47 9.14
CA ARG A 55 12.53 4.08 8.35
C ARG A 55 12.57 3.59 6.91
N TYR A 56 12.35 2.28 6.70
CA TYR A 56 12.22 1.73 5.36
C TYR A 56 11.07 2.38 4.60
N VAL A 57 9.87 2.42 5.18
CA VAL A 57 8.68 3.03 4.57
C VAL A 57 8.91 4.51 4.24
N ILE A 58 9.54 5.28 5.13
CA ILE A 58 9.92 6.68 4.87
C ILE A 58 10.85 6.77 3.66
N SER A 59 11.84 5.88 3.54
CA SER A 59 12.76 5.90 2.40
C SER A 59 12.06 5.60 1.08
N GLN A 60 11.04 4.72 1.09
CA GLN A 60 10.25 4.43 -0.10
C GLN A 60 9.35 5.61 -0.48
N VAL A 61 8.68 6.24 0.49
CA VAL A 61 7.81 7.38 0.19
C VAL A 61 8.58 8.63 -0.24
N ASP A 62 9.80 8.81 0.24
CA ASP A 62 10.70 9.88 -0.25
C ASP A 62 11.04 9.67 -1.73
N ALA A 63 11.43 8.46 -2.11
CA ALA A 63 11.72 8.11 -3.49
C ALA A 63 10.46 8.18 -4.37
N LEU A 64 9.30 7.79 -3.83
CA LEU A 64 8.01 7.91 -4.51
C LEU A 64 7.68 9.37 -4.82
N GLN A 65 7.85 10.29 -3.85
CA GLN A 65 7.63 11.73 -4.07
C GLN A 65 8.51 12.28 -5.20
N ASP A 66 9.80 11.91 -5.21
CA ASP A 66 10.74 12.35 -6.24
C ASP A 66 10.38 11.81 -7.63
N THR A 67 10.01 10.54 -7.73
CA THR A 67 9.68 9.90 -9.00
C THR A 67 8.30 10.34 -9.50
N VAL A 68 7.30 10.53 -8.63
CA VAL A 68 6.00 11.10 -8.99
C VAL A 68 6.16 12.52 -9.53
N ALA A 69 7.01 13.36 -8.94
CA ALA A 69 7.25 14.69 -9.45
C ALA A 69 7.81 14.67 -10.89
N GLN A 70 8.71 13.73 -11.20
CA GLN A 70 9.26 13.55 -12.55
C GLN A 70 8.20 13.00 -13.52
N PHE A 71 7.43 12.00 -13.09
CA PHE A 71 6.33 11.43 -13.86
C PHE A 71 5.28 12.50 -14.22
N VAL A 72 4.80 13.25 -13.23
CA VAL A 72 3.84 14.34 -13.40
C VAL A 72 4.38 15.42 -14.33
N ALA A 73 5.66 15.79 -14.21
CA ALA A 73 6.28 16.76 -15.12
C ALA A 73 6.29 16.26 -16.56
N ALA A 74 6.60 14.98 -16.79
CA ALA A 74 6.57 14.37 -18.13
C ALA A 74 5.14 14.35 -18.70
N VAL A 75 4.14 13.94 -17.92
CA VAL A 75 2.72 13.98 -18.33
C VAL A 75 2.30 15.40 -18.72
N LYS A 76 2.56 16.38 -17.87
CA LYS A 76 2.15 17.78 -18.08
C LYS A 76 2.87 18.46 -19.25
N SER A 77 4.09 18.03 -19.54
CA SER A 77 4.81 18.53 -20.74
C SER A 77 4.38 17.86 -22.04
N GLY A 78 3.58 16.79 -21.96
CA GLY A 78 3.19 15.99 -23.11
C GLY A 78 4.31 15.05 -23.61
N ASP A 79 5.36 14.84 -22.82
CA ASP A 79 6.41 13.85 -23.10
C ASP A 79 5.93 12.45 -22.71
N ILE A 80 5.09 11.87 -23.57
CA ILE A 80 4.43 10.59 -23.35
C ILE A 80 5.44 9.46 -23.17
N GLU A 81 6.53 9.46 -23.95
CA GLU A 81 7.53 8.40 -23.88
C GLU A 81 8.27 8.41 -22.53
N SER A 82 8.65 9.59 -22.05
CA SER A 82 9.24 9.73 -20.72
C SER A 82 8.24 9.36 -19.60
N ALA A 83 6.97 9.76 -19.73
CA ALA A 83 5.94 9.41 -18.78
C ALA A 83 5.74 7.89 -18.69
N LYS A 84 5.62 7.22 -19.84
CA LYS A 84 5.51 5.75 -19.92
C LYS A 84 6.72 5.03 -19.33
N ALA A 85 7.93 5.53 -19.59
CA ALA A 85 9.16 4.93 -19.07
C ALA A 85 9.27 5.07 -17.55
N GLN A 86 8.70 6.12 -16.97
CA GLN A 86 8.74 6.38 -15.53
C GLN A 86 7.62 5.69 -14.75
N PHE A 87 6.51 5.34 -15.40
CA PHE A 87 5.33 4.76 -14.76
C PHE A 87 5.67 3.53 -13.90
N PRO A 88 6.25 2.43 -14.42
CA PRO A 88 6.54 1.25 -13.62
C PRO A 88 7.57 1.53 -12.52
N ILE A 89 8.54 2.41 -12.76
CA ILE A 89 9.56 2.77 -11.76
C ILE A 89 8.90 3.47 -10.57
N THR A 90 7.98 4.41 -10.86
CA THR A 90 7.29 5.19 -9.85
C THR A 90 6.35 4.30 -9.04
N ARG A 91 5.54 3.47 -9.70
CA ARG A 91 4.65 2.52 -9.04
C ARG A 91 5.40 1.57 -8.11
N SER A 92 6.56 1.07 -8.51
CA SER A 92 7.35 0.13 -7.68
C SER A 92 7.66 0.67 -6.27
N TYR A 93 7.75 1.98 -6.06
CA TYR A 93 7.92 2.54 -4.72
C TYR A 93 6.62 2.53 -3.92
N TYR A 94 5.48 2.69 -4.57
CA TYR A 94 4.16 2.58 -3.96
C TYR A 94 3.87 1.14 -3.56
N GLU A 95 4.02 0.20 -4.48
CA GLU A 95 3.78 -1.23 -4.30
C GLU A 95 4.58 -1.83 -3.12
N ARG A 96 5.79 -1.32 -2.86
CA ARG A 96 6.58 -1.76 -1.70
C ARG A 96 5.98 -1.40 -0.35
N ILE A 97 5.10 -0.41 -0.31
CA ILE A 97 4.51 0.12 0.93
C ILE A 97 2.97 0.11 0.90
N GLU A 98 2.37 -0.51 -0.10
CA GLU A 98 0.92 -0.60 -0.29
C GLU A 98 0.15 -0.96 0.99
N PRO A 99 0.55 -1.99 1.81
CA PRO A 99 -0.15 -2.30 3.05
C PRO A 99 -0.14 -1.17 4.08
N VAL A 100 0.85 -0.28 4.02
CA VAL A 100 0.90 0.91 4.87
C VAL A 100 -0.04 1.99 4.32
N ALA A 101 -0.07 2.18 3.00
CA ALA A 101 -0.98 3.11 2.35
C ALA A 101 -2.45 2.74 2.61
N GLU A 102 -2.81 1.47 2.47
CA GLU A 102 -4.15 0.94 2.77
C GLU A 102 -4.60 1.13 4.23
N SER A 103 -3.66 1.28 5.16
CA SER A 103 -3.98 1.48 6.58
C SER A 103 -4.53 2.86 6.90
N PHE A 104 -4.37 3.84 6.01
CA PHE A 104 -4.87 5.19 6.22
C PHE A 104 -6.37 5.32 5.88
N PRO A 105 -7.10 6.15 6.64
CA PRO A 105 -8.52 6.44 6.37
C PRO A 105 -8.70 7.34 5.14
N ASP A 106 -9.96 7.67 4.86
CA ASP A 106 -10.38 8.64 3.85
C ASP A 106 -10.11 8.21 2.41
N ASP A 107 -10.14 6.89 2.18
CA ASP A 107 -9.94 6.26 0.87
C ASP A 107 -8.65 6.76 0.16
N LEU A 108 -7.58 7.00 0.94
CA LEU A 108 -6.33 7.53 0.39
C LEU A 108 -5.71 6.57 -0.63
N ASP A 109 -5.65 5.28 -0.31
CA ASP A 109 -5.20 4.26 -1.22
C ASP A 109 -6.04 4.21 -2.52
N PRO A 110 -7.38 4.11 -2.50
CA PRO A 110 -8.19 4.18 -3.71
C PRO A 110 -8.02 5.47 -4.54
N ARG A 111 -7.71 6.60 -3.92
CA ARG A 111 -7.43 7.84 -4.66
C ARG A 111 -6.13 7.77 -5.45
N ILE A 112 -5.18 6.95 -4.98
CA ILE A 112 -3.85 6.78 -5.58
C ILE A 112 -3.86 5.64 -6.61
N ASP A 113 -4.52 4.50 -6.31
CA ASP A 113 -4.28 3.24 -7.00
C ASP A 113 -5.53 2.46 -7.43
N LEU A 114 -6.72 3.07 -7.40
CA LEU A 114 -7.95 2.39 -7.82
C LEU A 114 -7.91 1.98 -9.29
N ARG A 115 -8.12 0.69 -9.56
CA ARG A 115 -8.18 0.14 -10.92
C ARG A 115 -9.54 0.39 -11.57
N GLU A 116 -9.59 0.54 -12.88
CA GLU A 116 -10.84 0.82 -13.61
C GLU A 116 -11.99 -0.16 -13.32
N PRO A 117 -11.77 -1.49 -13.26
CA PRO A 117 -12.85 -2.44 -12.95
C PRO A 117 -13.48 -2.28 -11.57
N ASP A 118 -12.77 -1.62 -10.64
CA ASP A 118 -13.20 -1.43 -9.25
C ASP A 118 -13.89 -0.08 -9.04
N VAL A 119 -13.99 0.76 -10.09
CA VAL A 119 -14.64 2.07 -10.02
C VAL A 119 -16.16 1.90 -9.98
N GLU A 120 -16.77 2.34 -8.89
CA GLU A 120 -18.23 2.33 -8.78
C GLU A 120 -18.89 3.26 -9.80
N PRO A 121 -20.07 2.90 -10.35
CA PRO A 121 -20.77 3.73 -11.33
C PRO A 121 -21.04 5.15 -10.82
N GLY A 122 -20.43 6.14 -11.48
CA GLY A 122 -20.57 7.56 -11.15
C GLY A 122 -19.60 8.07 -10.08
N ALA A 123 -18.70 7.22 -9.57
CA ALA A 123 -17.61 7.66 -8.71
C ALA A 123 -16.51 8.40 -9.51
N GLU A 124 -15.78 9.27 -8.84
CA GLU A 124 -14.59 9.89 -9.40
C GLU A 124 -13.47 8.85 -9.45
N TRP A 125 -12.80 8.73 -10.59
CA TRP A 125 -11.65 7.87 -10.76
C TRP A 125 -10.38 8.72 -10.93
N THR A 126 -9.42 8.53 -10.03
CA THR A 126 -8.15 9.26 -9.96
C THR A 126 -6.98 8.28 -9.86
N GLY A 127 -5.78 8.78 -9.68
CA GLY A 127 -4.62 7.96 -9.37
C GLY A 127 -3.84 7.48 -10.59
N PHE A 128 -2.95 6.53 -10.34
CA PHE A 128 -2.03 5.99 -11.34
C PHE A 128 -2.75 5.40 -12.54
N HIS A 129 -3.72 4.52 -12.33
CA HIS A 129 -4.39 3.78 -13.40
C HIS A 129 -5.31 4.66 -14.25
N ARG A 130 -5.81 5.78 -13.70
CA ARG A 130 -6.53 6.76 -14.50
C ARG A 130 -5.60 7.44 -15.51
N ILE A 131 -4.37 7.78 -15.10
CA ILE A 131 -3.35 8.38 -15.97
C ILE A 131 -2.77 7.33 -16.92
N GLU A 132 -2.57 6.11 -16.46
CA GLU A 132 -2.15 4.97 -17.27
C GLU A 132 -3.04 4.79 -18.49
N LYS A 133 -4.36 4.79 -18.31
CA LYS A 133 -5.33 4.71 -19.40
C LYS A 133 -5.13 5.82 -20.44
N ASP A 134 -4.92 7.04 -19.99
CA ASP A 134 -4.67 8.15 -20.92
C ASP A 134 -3.36 7.98 -21.70
N LEU A 135 -2.32 7.49 -21.05
CA LEU A 135 -1.02 7.31 -21.69
C LEU A 135 -1.02 6.19 -22.73
N TRP A 136 -1.68 5.06 -22.44
CA TRP A 136 -1.59 3.86 -23.31
C TRP A 136 -2.76 3.65 -24.24
N GLU A 137 -3.98 4.08 -23.86
CA GLU A 137 -5.18 3.77 -24.63
C GLU A 137 -5.81 5.01 -25.27
N GLN A 138 -6.10 6.07 -24.49
CA GLN A 138 -6.95 7.16 -24.95
C GLN A 138 -6.20 8.39 -25.47
N GLY A 139 -4.89 8.49 -25.17
CA GLY A 139 -4.15 9.75 -25.32
C GLY A 139 -4.49 10.75 -24.21
N LEU A 140 -3.68 11.78 -24.06
CA LEU A 140 -3.89 12.81 -23.04
C LEU A 140 -5.25 13.50 -23.22
N GLN A 141 -6.04 13.50 -22.16
CA GLN A 141 -7.36 14.11 -22.11
C GLN A 141 -7.27 15.55 -21.55
N PRO A 142 -8.31 16.39 -21.71
CA PRO A 142 -8.29 17.76 -21.17
C PRO A 142 -8.07 17.84 -19.64
N ASP A 143 -8.41 16.78 -18.91
CA ASP A 143 -8.30 16.68 -17.45
C ASP A 143 -7.06 15.90 -16.99
N THR A 144 -6.29 15.24 -17.86
CA THR A 144 -5.10 14.44 -17.48
C THR A 144 -4.12 15.24 -16.61
N ASN A 145 -3.89 16.52 -16.92
CA ASN A 145 -3.01 17.36 -16.10
C ASN A 145 -3.55 17.57 -14.69
N ALA A 146 -4.87 17.71 -14.54
CA ALA A 146 -5.50 17.82 -13.23
C ALA A 146 -5.41 16.51 -12.46
N MET A 147 -5.56 15.36 -13.13
CA MET A 147 -5.36 14.04 -12.51
C MET A 147 -3.91 13.84 -12.06
N ALA A 148 -2.94 14.30 -12.85
CA ALA A 148 -1.53 14.26 -12.48
C ALA A 148 -1.21 15.15 -11.26
N ASP A 149 -1.77 16.37 -11.21
CA ASP A 149 -1.64 17.24 -10.04
C ASP A 149 -2.30 16.63 -8.79
N ARG A 150 -3.44 15.96 -8.97
CA ARG A 150 -4.13 15.27 -7.88
C ARG A 150 -3.30 14.10 -7.34
N LEU A 151 -2.77 13.24 -8.20
CA LEU A 151 -1.87 12.15 -7.79
C LEU A 151 -0.69 12.67 -6.98
N GLN A 152 -0.04 13.74 -7.44
CA GLN A 152 1.07 14.36 -6.72
C GLN A 152 0.65 14.87 -5.33
N ALA A 153 -0.55 15.43 -5.20
CA ALA A 153 -1.07 15.89 -3.92
C ALA A 153 -1.41 14.72 -2.98
N ASP A 154 -2.01 13.65 -3.49
CA ASP A 154 -2.36 12.46 -2.70
C ASP A 154 -1.09 11.73 -2.22
N ILE A 155 -0.02 11.66 -3.02
CA ILE A 155 1.29 11.14 -2.59
C ILE A 155 1.96 12.07 -1.55
N ALA A 156 1.80 13.37 -1.65
CA ALA A 156 2.29 14.28 -0.63
C ALA A 156 1.53 14.09 0.70
N GLU A 157 0.21 13.90 0.66
CA GLU A 157 -0.59 13.57 1.83
C GLU A 157 -0.15 12.25 2.48
N LEU A 158 0.08 11.20 1.67
CA LEU A 158 0.60 9.92 2.14
C LEU A 158 1.94 10.10 2.86
N ALA A 159 2.85 10.87 2.26
CA ALA A 159 4.15 11.13 2.84
C ALA A 159 4.07 11.88 4.17
N ASP A 160 3.21 12.89 4.27
CA ASP A 160 3.00 13.65 5.50
C ASP A 160 2.44 12.75 6.61
N LYS A 161 1.48 11.89 6.30
CA LYS A 161 0.92 10.92 7.26
C LYS A 161 1.97 9.92 7.76
N ILE A 162 2.79 9.35 6.86
CA ILE A 162 3.86 8.39 7.21
C ILE A 162 4.95 9.05 8.05
N LYS A 163 5.32 10.30 7.77
CA LYS A 163 6.37 11.05 8.47
C LYS A 163 5.90 11.68 9.78
N ALA A 164 4.60 11.67 10.05
CA ALA A 164 4.05 12.22 11.29
C ALA A 164 4.70 11.56 12.52
N GLU A 165 4.95 12.36 13.57
CA GLU A 165 5.62 11.88 14.79
C GLU A 165 4.79 10.82 15.53
N ASP A 166 3.47 10.95 15.50
CA ASP A 166 2.50 10.07 16.14
C ASP A 166 2.16 8.83 15.31
N PHE A 167 2.57 8.78 14.04
CA PHE A 167 2.38 7.58 13.22
C PHE A 167 3.29 6.47 13.69
N THR A 168 2.70 5.35 14.06
CA THR A 168 3.39 4.13 14.49
C THR A 168 2.96 2.95 13.63
N ILE A 169 3.89 2.04 13.41
CA ILE A 169 3.64 0.80 12.67
C ILE A 169 3.67 -0.34 13.67
N ASP A 170 2.61 -1.16 13.68
CA ASP A 170 2.56 -2.38 14.47
C ASP A 170 3.30 -3.51 13.72
N PRO A 171 4.37 -4.10 14.27
CA PRO A 171 5.11 -5.18 13.64
C PRO A 171 4.26 -6.39 13.26
N ILE A 172 3.20 -6.68 14.02
CA ILE A 172 2.28 -7.79 13.73
C ILE A 172 1.44 -7.47 12.49
N GLN A 173 0.97 -6.24 12.37
CA GLN A 173 0.25 -5.77 11.17
C GLN A 173 1.16 -5.78 9.94
N VAL A 174 2.43 -5.42 10.11
CA VAL A 174 3.44 -5.46 9.04
C VAL A 174 3.61 -6.89 8.49
N ALA A 175 3.76 -7.88 9.38
CA ALA A 175 3.89 -9.28 8.95
C ALA A 175 2.60 -9.77 8.26
N GLY A 176 1.43 -9.38 8.75
CA GLY A 176 0.13 -9.67 8.12
C GLY A 176 -0.02 -9.00 6.75
N GLY A 177 0.41 -7.76 6.62
CA GLY A 177 0.43 -7.02 5.35
C GLY A 177 1.34 -7.69 4.31
N ALA A 178 2.55 -8.11 4.72
CA ALA A 178 3.46 -8.83 3.84
C ALA A 178 2.83 -10.13 3.28
N GLN A 179 2.13 -10.89 4.14
CA GLN A 179 1.39 -12.07 3.69
C GLN A 179 0.25 -11.67 2.73
N GLY A 180 -0.46 -10.59 3.02
CA GLY A 180 -1.55 -10.07 2.18
C GLY A 180 -1.08 -9.76 0.77
N LEU A 181 0.01 -9.01 0.62
CA LEU A 181 0.62 -8.70 -0.68
C LEU A 181 0.96 -9.96 -1.49
N LEU A 182 1.64 -10.94 -0.89
CA LEU A 182 2.01 -12.19 -1.58
C LEU A 182 0.77 -13.00 -1.98
N ASP A 183 -0.26 -13.01 -1.15
CA ASP A 183 -1.56 -13.64 -1.44
C ASP A 183 -2.26 -12.95 -2.61
N GLU A 184 -2.18 -11.64 -2.70
CA GLU A 184 -2.77 -10.84 -3.77
C GLU A 184 -2.04 -11.09 -5.09
N VAL A 185 -0.72 -11.00 -5.11
CA VAL A 185 0.08 -11.36 -6.29
C VAL A 185 -0.30 -12.76 -6.81
N ALA A 186 -0.38 -13.74 -5.91
CA ALA A 186 -0.64 -15.13 -6.31
C ALA A 186 -2.08 -15.40 -6.78
N LYS A 187 -3.07 -14.60 -6.35
CA LYS A 187 -4.48 -14.87 -6.60
C LYS A 187 -5.09 -13.98 -7.68
N THR A 188 -4.66 -12.73 -7.75
CA THR A 188 -5.29 -11.70 -8.58
C THR A 188 -4.29 -11.04 -9.51
N LYS A 189 -3.27 -10.35 -9.01
CA LYS A 189 -2.32 -9.58 -9.83
C LYS A 189 -1.65 -10.42 -10.93
N ILE A 190 -1.36 -11.72 -10.68
CA ILE A 190 -0.74 -12.62 -11.67
C ILE A 190 -1.59 -12.84 -12.94
N SER A 191 -2.88 -12.47 -12.92
CA SER A 191 -3.73 -12.52 -14.10
C SER A 191 -3.50 -11.34 -15.06
N GLY A 192 -2.66 -10.36 -14.70
CA GLY A 192 -2.40 -9.15 -15.49
C GLY A 192 -3.47 -8.09 -15.30
N GLU A 193 -4.11 -8.07 -14.15
CA GLU A 193 -5.19 -7.11 -13.85
C GLU A 193 -4.68 -5.85 -13.10
N GLU A 194 -3.41 -5.83 -12.72
CA GLU A 194 -2.83 -4.69 -12.03
C GLU A 194 -2.62 -3.52 -12.99
N ASP A 195 -1.72 -3.67 -13.93
CA ASP A 195 -1.43 -2.66 -14.95
C ASP A 195 -2.19 -2.94 -16.24
N PHE A 196 -3.51 -2.75 -16.19
CA PHE A 196 -4.45 -3.20 -17.21
C PHE A 196 -4.18 -2.64 -18.63
N PHE A 197 -3.59 -1.45 -18.75
CA PHE A 197 -3.34 -0.79 -20.02
C PHE A 197 -1.88 -0.88 -20.47
N SER A 198 -0.95 -0.89 -19.54
CA SER A 198 0.48 -0.82 -19.81
C SER A 198 1.20 -2.16 -19.75
N HIS A 199 0.70 -3.08 -18.92
CA HIS A 199 1.20 -4.46 -18.70
C HIS A 199 2.64 -4.60 -18.17
N PRO A 200 3.19 -3.70 -17.36
CA PRO A 200 4.44 -3.93 -16.65
C PRO A 200 4.28 -4.65 -15.31
N ASP A 201 3.20 -5.38 -15.08
CA ASP A 201 2.82 -6.08 -13.83
C ASP A 201 3.99 -6.80 -13.11
N LEU A 202 5.01 -7.25 -13.84
CA LEU A 202 6.18 -7.88 -13.23
C LEU A 202 7.01 -6.92 -12.35
N TRP A 203 6.94 -5.62 -12.61
CA TRP A 203 7.57 -4.61 -11.75
C TRP A 203 6.87 -4.52 -10.41
N ASP A 204 5.54 -4.55 -10.44
CA ASP A 204 4.70 -4.48 -9.24
C ASP A 204 4.85 -5.75 -8.41
N PHE A 205 4.85 -6.93 -9.05
CA PHE A 205 5.11 -8.20 -8.36
C PHE A 205 6.47 -8.22 -7.67
N GLN A 206 7.52 -7.75 -8.36
CA GLN A 206 8.84 -7.67 -7.74
C GLN A 206 8.84 -6.69 -6.56
N ALA A 207 8.15 -5.55 -6.70
CA ALA A 207 8.05 -4.56 -5.65
C ALA A 207 7.27 -5.08 -4.44
N ASN A 208 6.15 -5.79 -4.64
CA ASN A 208 5.40 -6.45 -3.58
C ASN A 208 6.25 -7.49 -2.83
N VAL A 209 7.04 -8.30 -3.57
CA VAL A 209 7.98 -9.25 -2.96
C VAL A 209 9.07 -8.53 -2.16
N ASP A 210 9.66 -7.46 -2.72
CA ASP A 210 10.69 -6.66 -2.04
C ASP A 210 10.13 -6.04 -0.75
N GLY A 211 8.91 -5.48 -0.79
CA GLY A 211 8.22 -4.91 0.36
C GLY A 211 7.93 -5.96 1.43
N SER A 212 7.44 -7.12 1.03
CA SER A 212 7.20 -8.27 1.91
C SER A 212 8.48 -8.76 2.57
N GLN A 213 9.58 -8.85 1.82
CA GLN A 213 10.90 -9.22 2.37
C GLN A 213 11.39 -8.20 3.40
N ALA A 214 11.20 -6.90 3.15
CA ALA A 214 11.59 -5.85 4.08
C ALA A 214 10.77 -5.95 5.39
N ALA A 215 9.48 -6.23 5.29
CA ALA A 215 8.60 -6.43 6.43
C ALA A 215 9.03 -7.64 7.28
N VAL A 216 9.27 -8.79 6.64
CA VAL A 216 9.76 -10.00 7.32
C VAL A 216 11.13 -9.78 7.94
N ALA A 217 12.04 -9.10 7.25
CA ALA A 217 13.38 -8.78 7.78
C ALA A 217 13.31 -7.92 9.05
N ALA A 218 12.34 -7.02 9.13
CA ALA A 218 12.16 -6.18 10.33
C ALA A 218 11.73 -6.99 11.56
N VAL A 219 10.89 -8.02 11.38
CA VAL A 219 10.39 -8.86 12.48
C VAL A 219 11.25 -10.11 12.73
N ARG A 220 12.19 -10.42 11.85
CA ARG A 220 13.04 -11.61 11.93
C ARG A 220 13.74 -11.79 13.28
N PRO A 221 14.34 -10.77 13.92
CA PRO A 221 14.97 -10.94 15.25
C PRO A 221 13.98 -11.43 16.31
N ILE A 222 12.70 -11.05 16.20
CA ILE A 222 11.64 -11.51 17.10
C ILE A 222 11.32 -12.97 16.84
N ILE A 223 11.26 -13.38 15.57
CA ILE A 223 11.01 -14.76 15.15
C ILE A 223 12.15 -15.65 15.63
N ASP A 224 13.40 -15.27 15.37
CA ASP A 224 14.59 -16.03 15.75
C ASP A 224 14.66 -16.27 17.28
N GLN A 225 14.23 -15.28 18.08
CA GLN A 225 14.22 -15.39 19.53
C GLN A 225 13.11 -16.33 20.04
N ASN A 226 11.95 -16.34 19.41
CA ASN A 226 10.79 -17.09 19.88
C ASN A 226 10.69 -18.49 19.23
N ASP A 227 11.16 -18.65 18.01
CA ASP A 227 11.15 -19.91 17.26
C ASP A 227 12.30 -19.94 16.24
N ALA A 228 13.46 -20.43 16.69
CA ALA A 228 14.68 -20.50 15.88
C ALA A 228 14.60 -21.51 14.69
N GLU A 229 13.57 -22.37 14.65
CA GLU A 229 13.36 -23.27 13.51
C GLU A 229 12.58 -22.57 12.38
N LEU A 230 11.83 -21.52 12.71
CA LEU A 230 11.06 -20.73 11.75
C LEU A 230 11.89 -19.59 11.12
N GLY A 231 12.87 -19.04 11.84
CA GLY A 231 13.78 -17.98 11.39
C GLY A 231 14.98 -18.53 10.63
#